data_a669027a7014a3c2ceb3968ded68f6ec
#
_entry.id   a669027a7014a3c2ceb3968ded68f6ec
#
_cell.length_a   1.000
_cell.length_b   1.000
_cell.length_c   1.000
_cell.angle_alpha   90.00
_cell.angle_beta   90.00
_cell.angle_gamma   90.00
#
_symmetry.space_group_name_H-M   'P 1'
#
loop_
_entity.id
_entity.type
_entity.pdbx_description
1 polymer ?
#
loop_
_entity_poly.entity_id
_entity_poly.type
_entity_poly.pdbx_seq_one_letter_code
_entity_poly.pdbx_strand_id
1 'polypeptide(L)'
;SDNAVSTQTLTAVLSNNNKTVSLNASENGRVKSTELVAAVENLYGKNGDLHKVAVAVTNKIKLQRGEGFSLSQSTTASVTCVAPAFTQYLYMSGDANGWSFSNPLYSPLADGKYTGFMYLNQNGFKFATQQDWNGTDYGQNLVEKGANIVLTDPAGFYKVDLDLTTQAITYTPISSVGVIGSASPNGWNSDVAMTYNAAQKCWEIDNITLTTGELKFRANSDWVLDWGGSLDNITFKGGNINVTAGKYNIKLYLLCDTKSHCTMEIVP
;
A
#
# COMPACT_ATOMS: atom_id res chain seq x y z
N SER A 1 -16.30 -35.87 -11.62
CA SER A 1 -16.02 -36.32 -12.99
C SER A 1 -14.56 -36.05 -13.29
N ASP A 2 -13.83 -37.02 -13.79
CA ASP A 2 -12.40 -37.01 -14.02
C ASP A 2 -11.92 -35.96 -15.03
N ASN A 3 -12.82 -35.33 -15.74
CA ASN A 3 -12.56 -34.28 -16.72
C ASN A 3 -12.76 -32.85 -16.17
N ALA A 4 -13.01 -32.71 -14.88
CA ALA A 4 -13.12 -31.37 -14.28
C ALA A 4 -11.76 -30.64 -14.31
N VAL A 5 -11.79 -29.34 -14.55
CA VAL A 5 -10.60 -28.48 -14.48
C VAL A 5 -10.15 -28.38 -13.02
N SER A 6 -8.89 -28.73 -12.78
CA SER A 6 -8.25 -28.59 -11.46
C SER A 6 -7.63 -27.21 -11.28
N THR A 7 -6.91 -26.75 -12.31
CA THR A 7 -6.30 -25.42 -12.33
C THR A 7 -6.30 -24.84 -13.73
N GLN A 8 -6.46 -23.53 -13.82
CA GLN A 8 -6.29 -22.76 -15.02
C GLN A 8 -5.32 -21.60 -14.75
N THR A 9 -4.34 -21.43 -15.64
CA THR A 9 -3.39 -20.31 -15.56
C THR A 9 -3.34 -19.60 -16.91
N LEU A 10 -3.61 -18.31 -16.91
CA LEU A 10 -3.53 -17.47 -18.09
C LEU A 10 -2.30 -16.55 -17.97
N THR A 11 -1.38 -16.64 -18.93
CA THR A 11 -0.14 -15.87 -18.94
C THR A 11 -0.03 -15.09 -20.25
N ALA A 12 0.28 -13.79 -20.17
CA ALA A 12 0.64 -12.97 -21.30
C ALA A 12 2.15 -12.72 -21.30
N VAL A 13 2.84 -13.05 -22.39
CA VAL A 13 4.26 -12.79 -22.59
C VAL A 13 4.41 -11.64 -23.56
N LEU A 14 4.94 -10.52 -23.10
CA LEU A 14 5.27 -9.36 -23.91
C LEU A 14 6.71 -9.49 -24.40
N SER A 15 6.98 -9.12 -25.63
CA SER A 15 8.34 -9.22 -26.18
C SER A 15 8.73 -8.03 -27.04
N ASN A 16 10.02 -7.69 -26.98
CA ASN A 16 10.70 -6.74 -27.85
C ASN A 16 12.10 -7.24 -28.14
N ASN A 17 12.40 -7.57 -29.40
CA ASN A 17 13.66 -8.20 -29.79
C ASN A 17 13.96 -9.45 -28.92
N ASN A 18 15.06 -9.45 -28.19
CA ASN A 18 15.50 -10.57 -27.34
C ASN A 18 15.04 -10.48 -25.90
N LYS A 19 14.22 -9.47 -25.54
CA LYS A 19 13.70 -9.31 -24.19
C LYS A 19 12.24 -9.77 -24.12
N THR A 20 11.89 -10.43 -23.03
CA THR A 20 10.53 -10.85 -22.73
C THR A 20 10.16 -10.50 -21.29
N VAL A 21 8.89 -10.19 -21.07
CA VAL A 21 8.29 -10.03 -19.74
C VAL A 21 7.00 -10.81 -19.68
N SER A 22 6.85 -11.65 -18.65
CA SER A 22 5.65 -12.46 -18.45
C SER A 22 4.74 -11.80 -17.41
N LEU A 23 3.46 -11.71 -17.70
CA LEU A 23 2.42 -11.19 -16.82
C LEU A 23 1.37 -12.28 -16.57
N ASN A 24 0.95 -12.45 -15.33
CA ASN A 24 -0.19 -13.29 -15.02
C ASN A 24 -1.48 -12.51 -15.28
N ALA A 25 -2.40 -13.13 -16.00
CA ALA A 25 -3.72 -12.59 -16.23
C ALA A 25 -4.75 -13.30 -15.34
N SER A 26 -5.79 -12.59 -14.98
CA SER A 26 -6.97 -13.18 -14.34
C SER A 26 -7.71 -14.11 -15.30
N GLU A 27 -8.62 -14.92 -14.78
CA GLU A 27 -9.40 -15.89 -15.58
C GLU A 27 -10.17 -15.26 -16.75
N ASN A 28 -10.53 -13.97 -16.63
CA ASN A 28 -11.16 -13.18 -17.69
C ASN A 28 -10.17 -12.43 -18.60
N GLY A 29 -8.88 -12.79 -18.56
CA GLY A 29 -7.84 -12.24 -19.44
C GLY A 29 -7.34 -10.84 -19.10
N ARG A 30 -7.61 -10.33 -17.89
CA ARG A 30 -7.15 -8.99 -17.48
C ARG A 30 -5.81 -9.08 -16.76
N VAL A 31 -4.90 -8.18 -17.10
CA VAL A 31 -3.67 -7.90 -16.36
C VAL A 31 -3.81 -6.54 -15.64
N LYS A 32 -3.10 -6.35 -14.55
CA LYS A 32 -3.08 -5.05 -13.86
C LYS A 32 -2.37 -4.02 -14.74
N SER A 33 -2.96 -2.83 -14.86
CA SER A 33 -2.39 -1.75 -15.68
C SER A 33 -0.98 -1.36 -15.23
N THR A 34 -0.72 -1.35 -13.93
CA THR A 34 0.61 -1.06 -13.35
C THR A 34 1.67 -2.10 -13.76
N GLU A 35 1.30 -3.38 -13.78
CA GLU A 35 2.19 -4.46 -14.23
C GLU A 35 2.44 -4.37 -15.75
N LEU A 36 1.42 -4.01 -16.53
CA LEU A 36 1.55 -3.80 -17.97
C LEU A 36 2.48 -2.62 -18.27
N VAL A 37 2.31 -1.48 -17.62
CA VAL A 37 3.18 -0.30 -17.77
C VAL A 37 4.62 -0.67 -17.42
N ALA A 38 4.85 -1.29 -16.27
CA ALA A 38 6.20 -1.71 -15.85
C ALA A 38 6.85 -2.69 -16.86
N ALA A 39 6.07 -3.60 -17.43
CA ALA A 39 6.56 -4.53 -18.46
C ALA A 39 6.97 -3.79 -19.74
N VAL A 40 6.16 -2.83 -20.21
CA VAL A 40 6.47 -2.05 -21.42
C VAL A 40 7.67 -1.14 -21.17
N GLU A 41 7.77 -0.49 -20.03
CA GLU A 41 8.94 0.31 -19.63
C GLU A 41 10.23 -0.53 -19.57
N ASN A 42 10.13 -1.78 -19.11
CA ASN A 42 11.27 -2.72 -19.09
C ASN A 42 11.74 -3.06 -20.51
N LEU A 43 10.80 -3.23 -21.44
CA LEU A 43 11.10 -3.62 -22.83
C LEU A 43 11.60 -2.44 -23.68
N TYR A 44 11.12 -1.23 -23.45
CA TYR A 44 11.33 -0.08 -24.34
C TYR A 44 11.96 1.14 -23.65
N GLY A 45 12.10 1.12 -22.33
CA GLY A 45 12.50 2.28 -21.53
C GLY A 45 11.33 3.16 -21.14
N LYS A 46 11.60 4.10 -20.22
CA LYS A 46 10.60 5.07 -19.72
C LYS A 46 10.47 6.24 -20.69
N ASN A 47 9.53 6.15 -21.61
CA ASN A 47 9.19 7.22 -22.53
C ASN A 47 7.69 7.20 -22.88
N GLY A 48 7.18 8.28 -23.45
CA GLY A 48 5.78 8.41 -23.85
C GLY A 48 5.50 8.02 -25.31
N ASP A 49 6.40 7.29 -25.95
CA ASP A 49 6.25 6.88 -27.34
C ASP A 49 5.21 5.77 -27.50
N LEU A 50 4.63 5.69 -28.69
CA LEU A 50 3.73 4.59 -29.06
C LEU A 50 4.56 3.35 -29.41
N HIS A 51 4.42 2.30 -28.60
CA HIS A 51 5.09 1.02 -28.83
C HIS A 51 4.12 -0.02 -29.40
N LYS A 52 4.57 -0.75 -30.43
CA LYS A 52 3.90 -1.95 -30.92
C LYS A 52 4.52 -3.15 -30.21
N VAL A 53 3.80 -3.70 -29.25
CA VAL A 53 4.27 -4.78 -28.38
C VAL A 53 3.72 -6.11 -28.90
N ALA A 54 4.61 -7.04 -29.17
CA ALA A 54 4.19 -8.42 -29.47
C ALA A 54 3.74 -9.11 -28.18
N VAL A 55 2.57 -9.72 -28.19
CA VAL A 55 1.95 -10.39 -27.03
C VAL A 55 1.61 -11.82 -27.40
N ALA A 56 2.15 -12.78 -26.69
CA ALA A 56 1.76 -14.19 -26.77
C ALA A 56 0.97 -14.57 -25.51
N VAL A 57 -0.28 -14.96 -25.69
CA VAL A 57 -1.15 -15.40 -24.59
C VAL A 57 -1.20 -16.91 -24.54
N THR A 58 -0.91 -17.49 -23.39
CA THR A 58 -0.97 -18.94 -23.17
C THR A 58 -1.94 -19.24 -22.04
N ASN A 59 -2.92 -20.08 -22.32
CA ASN A 59 -3.84 -20.64 -21.33
C ASN A 59 -3.43 -22.10 -21.07
N LYS A 60 -2.96 -22.37 -19.84
CA LYS A 60 -2.64 -23.74 -19.38
C LYS A 60 -3.77 -24.24 -18.51
N ILE A 61 -4.34 -25.37 -18.92
CA ILE A 61 -5.44 -26.03 -18.22
C ILE A 61 -4.95 -27.39 -17.72
N LYS A 62 -5.11 -27.67 -16.43
CA LYS A 62 -4.85 -28.96 -15.83
C LYS A 62 -6.16 -29.59 -15.37
N LEU A 63 -6.35 -30.86 -15.69
CA LEU A 63 -7.50 -31.64 -15.29
C LEU A 63 -7.27 -32.36 -13.95
N GLN A 64 -8.34 -32.72 -13.25
CA GLN A 64 -8.25 -33.42 -11.97
C GLN A 64 -7.52 -34.76 -12.09
N ARG A 65 -7.63 -35.46 -13.20
CA ARG A 65 -6.88 -36.69 -13.50
C ARG A 65 -5.37 -36.52 -13.75
N GLY A 66 -4.84 -35.28 -13.66
CA GLY A 66 -3.42 -34.98 -13.80
C GLY A 66 -2.96 -34.60 -15.20
N GLU A 67 -3.74 -34.86 -16.25
CA GLU A 67 -3.46 -34.43 -17.62
C GLU A 67 -3.78 -32.95 -17.80
N GLY A 68 -3.11 -32.31 -18.77
CA GLY A 68 -3.34 -30.91 -19.09
C GLY A 68 -3.00 -30.59 -20.54
N PHE A 69 -3.45 -29.43 -20.99
CA PHE A 69 -3.14 -28.90 -22.30
C PHE A 69 -2.92 -27.41 -22.27
N SER A 70 -2.27 -26.88 -23.29
CA SER A 70 -2.00 -25.45 -23.43
C SER A 70 -2.55 -24.95 -24.75
N LEU A 71 -3.21 -23.82 -24.70
CA LEU A 71 -3.68 -23.07 -25.90
C LEU A 71 -2.88 -21.77 -25.95
N SER A 72 -2.25 -21.46 -27.06
CA SER A 72 -1.49 -20.23 -27.24
C SER A 72 -1.96 -19.48 -28.48
N GLN A 73 -2.00 -18.14 -28.35
CA GLN A 73 -2.30 -17.20 -29.42
C GLN A 73 -1.39 -15.99 -29.33
N SER A 74 -0.94 -15.49 -30.47
CA SER A 74 -0.12 -14.28 -30.55
C SER A 74 -0.86 -13.13 -31.21
N THR A 75 -0.63 -11.93 -30.72
CA THR A 75 -1.18 -10.68 -31.26
C THR A 75 -0.18 -9.54 -31.07
N THR A 76 -0.51 -8.37 -31.60
CA THR A 76 0.24 -7.14 -31.35
C THR A 76 -0.68 -6.13 -30.69
N ALA A 77 -0.22 -5.55 -29.59
CA ALA A 77 -0.90 -4.44 -28.92
C ALA A 77 -0.14 -3.12 -29.15
N SER A 78 -0.88 -2.04 -29.31
CA SER A 78 -0.32 -0.68 -29.32
C SER A 78 -0.45 -0.09 -27.94
N VAL A 79 0.68 0.29 -27.33
CA VAL A 79 0.75 0.79 -25.94
C VAL A 79 1.56 2.09 -25.91
N THR A 80 1.01 3.11 -25.25
CA THR A 80 1.72 4.34 -24.91
C THR A 80 1.80 4.42 -23.39
N CYS A 81 3.02 4.49 -22.84
CA CYS A 81 3.25 4.74 -21.43
C CYS A 81 3.36 6.24 -21.22
N VAL A 82 2.32 6.86 -20.74
CA VAL A 82 2.34 8.28 -20.40
C VAL A 82 3.08 8.43 -19.06
N ALA A 83 4.03 9.35 -18.99
CA ALA A 83 4.68 9.69 -17.73
C ALA A 83 3.61 10.10 -16.72
N PRO A 84 3.67 9.63 -15.47
CA PRO A 84 2.73 10.04 -14.44
C PRO A 84 2.72 11.56 -14.28
N ALA A 85 1.54 12.16 -14.20
CA ALA A 85 1.39 13.61 -14.02
C ALA A 85 1.84 14.06 -12.61
N PHE A 86 1.88 13.13 -11.66
CA PHE A 86 2.23 13.39 -10.27
C PHE A 86 3.30 12.41 -9.77
N THR A 87 3.98 12.76 -8.67
CA THR A 87 4.93 11.87 -8.00
C THR A 87 4.19 10.74 -7.28
N GLN A 88 4.85 9.60 -7.06
CA GLN A 88 4.27 8.51 -6.26
C GLN A 88 4.15 8.85 -4.76
N TYR A 89 4.94 9.78 -4.27
CA TYR A 89 4.94 10.18 -2.88
C TYR A 89 4.77 11.68 -2.73
N LEU A 90 4.07 12.07 -1.69
CA LEU A 90 4.16 13.37 -1.05
C LEU A 90 4.69 13.16 0.37
N TYR A 91 5.36 14.16 0.90
CA TYR A 91 5.93 14.13 2.24
C TYR A 91 5.37 15.29 3.06
N MET A 92 4.69 14.97 4.16
CA MET A 92 4.25 16.02 5.08
C MET A 92 5.46 16.53 5.88
N SER A 93 5.57 17.84 5.93
CA SER A 93 6.50 18.58 6.78
C SER A 93 5.75 19.65 7.54
N GLY A 94 5.85 19.64 8.86
CA GLY A 94 5.11 20.56 9.73
C GLY A 94 5.56 20.50 11.17
N ASP A 95 4.93 21.30 12.02
CA ASP A 95 5.26 21.38 13.43
C ASP A 95 5.19 20.02 14.14
N ALA A 96 4.18 19.23 13.85
CA ALA A 96 3.95 17.91 14.45
C ALA A 96 5.12 16.93 14.25
N ASN A 97 5.94 17.10 13.21
CA ASN A 97 7.11 16.26 12.97
C ASN A 97 8.45 17.02 13.00
N GLY A 98 8.44 18.25 13.54
CA GLY A 98 9.61 19.11 13.64
C GLY A 98 10.12 19.59 12.27
N TRP A 99 9.23 19.78 11.32
CA TRP A 99 9.51 20.19 9.93
C TRP A 99 10.43 19.21 9.18
N SER A 100 10.43 17.95 9.61
CA SER A 100 11.08 16.86 8.86
C SER A 100 10.13 16.33 7.80
N PHE A 101 10.64 15.75 6.73
CA PHE A 101 9.83 15.13 5.67
C PHE A 101 9.59 13.65 5.94
N SER A 102 9.38 13.26 7.20
CA SER A 102 9.34 11.86 7.63
C SER A 102 7.98 11.17 7.47
N ASN A 103 6.92 11.90 7.11
CA ASN A 103 5.57 11.36 6.99
C ASN A 103 5.14 11.32 5.52
N PRO A 104 5.37 10.18 4.81
CA PRO A 104 4.97 10.03 3.43
C PRO A 104 3.48 9.75 3.29
N LEU A 105 2.90 10.24 2.19
CA LEU A 105 1.66 9.78 1.60
C LEU A 105 2.00 9.08 0.28
N TYR A 106 1.23 8.09 -0.09
CA TYR A 106 1.50 7.26 -1.26
C TYR A 106 0.33 7.26 -2.25
N SER A 107 0.67 7.41 -3.54
CA SER A 107 -0.21 7.30 -4.68
C SER A 107 0.26 6.12 -5.54
N PRO A 108 -0.40 4.96 -5.49
CA PRO A 108 0.03 3.79 -6.25
C PRO A 108 -0.01 3.98 -7.77
N LEU A 109 -0.87 4.88 -8.26
CA LEU A 109 -1.02 5.18 -9.67
C LEU A 109 -0.32 6.47 -10.10
N ALA A 110 0.25 7.24 -9.17
CA ALA A 110 0.79 8.58 -9.39
C ALA A 110 -0.21 9.49 -10.14
N ASP A 111 -1.49 9.39 -9.75
CA ASP A 111 -2.64 10.06 -10.36
C ASP A 111 -3.09 11.31 -9.59
N GLY A 112 -2.32 11.72 -8.59
CA GLY A 112 -2.63 12.87 -7.73
C GLY A 112 -3.44 12.53 -6.48
N LYS A 113 -3.81 11.26 -6.28
CA LYS A 113 -4.55 10.80 -5.10
C LYS A 113 -3.61 10.06 -4.15
N TYR A 114 -3.51 10.56 -2.94
CA TYR A 114 -2.55 10.07 -1.95
C TYR A 114 -3.23 9.66 -0.65
N THR A 115 -2.71 8.64 -0.01
CA THR A 115 -3.12 8.23 1.34
C THR A 115 -1.90 8.06 2.23
N GLY A 116 -1.99 8.53 3.48
CA GLY A 116 -0.99 8.32 4.52
C GLY A 116 -1.59 8.36 5.92
N PHE A 117 -0.79 7.96 6.91
CA PHE A 117 -1.19 7.90 8.31
C PHE A 117 -0.17 8.68 9.13
N MET A 118 -0.61 9.66 9.93
CA MET A 118 0.30 10.53 10.64
C MET A 118 -0.34 11.27 11.81
N TYR A 119 0.49 11.68 12.74
CA TYR A 119 0.08 12.63 13.77
C TYR A 119 0.12 14.06 13.21
N LEU A 120 -0.94 14.84 13.44
CA LEU A 120 -1.08 16.23 13.04
C LEU A 120 -1.45 17.09 14.25
N ASN A 121 -1.05 18.36 14.20
CA ASN A 121 -1.46 19.39 15.15
C ASN A 121 -1.89 20.67 14.41
N GLN A 122 -2.29 21.69 15.16
CA GLN A 122 -2.84 22.95 14.63
C GLN A 122 -1.78 24.01 14.31
N ASN A 123 -0.47 23.70 14.48
CA ASN A 123 0.60 24.68 14.32
C ASN A 123 1.13 24.80 12.87
N GLY A 124 0.51 24.05 11.96
CA GLY A 124 0.74 24.18 10.52
C GLY A 124 1.68 23.14 9.92
N PHE A 125 1.39 22.80 8.65
CA PHE A 125 2.15 21.84 7.85
C PHE A 125 1.95 22.11 6.36
N LYS A 126 2.76 21.43 5.53
CA LYS A 126 2.65 21.38 4.07
C LYS A 126 2.96 19.98 3.56
N PHE A 127 2.68 19.75 2.29
CA PHE A 127 3.09 18.55 1.58
C PHE A 127 4.10 18.90 0.50
N ALA A 128 5.18 18.14 0.36
CA ALA A 128 6.22 18.36 -0.63
C ALA A 128 6.41 17.12 -1.51
N THR A 129 6.80 17.31 -2.76
CA THR A 129 7.07 16.22 -3.71
C THR A 129 8.41 15.52 -3.46
N GLN A 130 9.27 16.11 -2.61
CA GLN A 130 10.58 15.59 -2.22
C GLN A 130 10.76 15.72 -0.70
N GLN A 131 11.77 15.05 -0.16
CA GLN A 131 12.11 15.13 1.26
C GLN A 131 12.96 16.39 1.59
N ASP A 132 12.69 17.46 0.88
CA ASP A 132 13.25 18.79 1.07
C ASP A 132 12.33 19.86 0.46
N TRP A 133 12.72 21.14 0.52
CA TRP A 133 11.96 22.25 -0.05
C TRP A 133 12.38 22.63 -1.50
N ASN A 134 13.21 21.83 -2.18
CA ASN A 134 13.64 22.09 -3.55
C ASN A 134 12.61 21.64 -4.60
N GLY A 135 11.70 20.72 -4.23
CA GLY A 135 10.58 20.29 -5.06
C GLY A 135 9.38 21.22 -4.98
N THR A 136 8.27 20.79 -5.58
CA THR A 136 6.99 21.48 -5.43
C THR A 136 6.44 21.22 -4.03
N ASP A 137 5.99 22.27 -3.34
CA ASP A 137 5.25 22.18 -2.09
C ASP A 137 3.81 22.64 -2.25
N TYR A 138 2.90 22.00 -1.53
CA TYR A 138 1.47 22.28 -1.51
C TYR A 138 1.05 22.72 -0.10
N GLY A 139 0.50 23.91 -0.01
CA GLY A 139 0.01 24.49 1.24
C GLY A 139 -1.52 24.55 1.30
N GLN A 140 -2.05 25.58 1.94
CA GLN A 140 -3.47 25.78 2.11
C GLN A 140 -4.23 25.69 0.77
N ASN A 141 -5.39 25.02 0.80
CA ASN A 141 -6.19 24.68 -0.39
C ASN A 141 -5.42 23.83 -1.43
N LEU A 142 -4.36 23.15 -1.01
CA LEU A 142 -3.49 22.33 -1.86
C LEU A 142 -2.94 23.08 -3.09
N VAL A 143 -2.74 24.39 -2.97
CA VAL A 143 -2.08 25.18 -4.01
C VAL A 143 -0.56 25.18 -3.80
N GLU A 144 0.16 25.22 -4.93
CA GLU A 144 1.62 25.31 -4.92
C GLU A 144 2.08 26.57 -4.17
N LYS A 145 3.08 26.42 -3.31
CA LYS A 145 3.64 27.49 -2.48
C LYS A 145 2.61 28.23 -1.61
N GLY A 146 1.44 27.60 -1.37
CA GLY A 146 0.41 28.13 -0.47
C GLY A 146 0.92 28.33 0.95
N ALA A 147 0.20 29.08 1.77
CA ALA A 147 0.46 29.19 3.20
C ALA A 147 0.39 27.82 3.89
N ASN A 148 0.88 27.71 5.12
CA ASN A 148 0.75 26.46 5.86
C ASN A 148 -0.71 26.05 6.01
N ILE A 149 -1.00 24.76 5.86
CA ILE A 149 -2.29 24.18 6.17
C ILE A 149 -2.42 24.16 7.70
N VAL A 150 -3.51 24.66 8.22
CA VAL A 150 -3.81 24.62 9.66
C VAL A 150 -4.95 23.62 9.86
N LEU A 151 -4.68 22.57 10.68
CA LEU A 151 -5.71 21.62 11.05
C LEU A 151 -6.77 22.32 11.91
N THR A 152 -8.05 22.17 11.57
CA THR A 152 -9.17 22.69 12.36
C THR A 152 -9.63 21.72 13.44
N ASP A 153 -9.39 20.44 13.22
CA ASP A 153 -9.69 19.35 14.17
C ASP A 153 -8.66 19.31 15.31
N PRO A 154 -8.95 18.63 16.44
CA PRO A 154 -7.99 18.44 17.52
C PRO A 154 -6.68 17.80 17.06
N ALA A 155 -5.58 18.11 17.73
CA ALA A 155 -4.32 17.39 17.51
C ALA A 155 -4.50 15.89 17.77
N GLY A 156 -4.00 15.06 16.88
CA GLY A 156 -4.21 13.60 16.95
C GLY A 156 -3.59 12.84 15.80
N PHE A 157 -3.81 11.53 15.80
CA PHE A 157 -3.39 10.67 14.70
C PHE A 157 -4.51 10.54 13.67
N TYR A 158 -4.16 10.64 12.39
CA TYR A 158 -5.13 10.68 11.30
C TYR A 158 -4.74 9.78 10.13
N LYS A 159 -5.75 9.21 9.46
CA LYS A 159 -5.63 8.87 8.04
C LYS A 159 -5.87 10.15 7.25
N VAL A 160 -4.95 10.46 6.35
CA VAL A 160 -5.02 11.62 5.45
C VAL A 160 -5.22 11.12 4.04
N ASP A 161 -6.34 11.49 3.42
CA ASP A 161 -6.59 11.29 2.00
C ASP A 161 -6.53 12.65 1.31
N LEU A 162 -5.73 12.74 0.24
CA LEU A 162 -5.46 13.97 -0.49
C LEU A 162 -5.61 13.73 -1.99
N ASP A 163 -6.30 14.66 -2.67
CA ASP A 163 -6.46 14.64 -4.12
C ASP A 163 -6.04 16.01 -4.70
N LEU A 164 -4.88 16.04 -5.37
CA LEU A 164 -4.36 17.25 -6.00
C LEU A 164 -5.17 17.66 -7.23
N THR A 165 -5.90 16.75 -7.86
CA THR A 165 -6.69 17.05 -9.07
C THR A 165 -7.95 17.84 -8.74
N THR A 166 -8.51 17.62 -7.57
CA THR A 166 -9.73 18.31 -7.05
C THR A 166 -9.41 19.27 -5.92
N GLN A 167 -8.15 19.34 -5.50
CA GLN A 167 -7.69 20.13 -4.35
C GLN A 167 -8.45 19.78 -3.06
N ALA A 168 -8.79 18.50 -2.89
CA ALA A 168 -9.51 18.00 -1.72
C ALA A 168 -8.58 17.28 -0.74
N ILE A 169 -8.80 17.49 0.55
CA ILE A 169 -8.14 16.79 1.63
C ILE A 169 -9.15 16.37 2.69
N THR A 170 -9.01 15.14 3.18
CA THR A 170 -9.87 14.58 4.23
C THR A 170 -9.02 14.02 5.35
N TYR A 171 -9.41 14.31 6.58
CA TYR A 171 -8.79 13.82 7.80
C TYR A 171 -9.75 12.86 8.50
N THR A 172 -9.39 11.57 8.58
CA THR A 172 -10.17 10.58 9.34
C THR A 172 -9.46 10.30 10.66
N PRO A 173 -10.05 10.64 11.82
CA PRO A 173 -9.38 10.50 13.11
C PRO A 173 -9.16 9.04 13.48
N ILE A 174 -8.00 8.76 14.05
CA ILE A 174 -7.59 7.49 14.63
C ILE A 174 -7.36 7.72 16.11
N SER A 175 -8.39 7.47 16.92
CA SER A 175 -8.37 7.70 18.37
C SER A 175 -7.79 6.54 19.15
N SER A 176 -7.78 5.35 18.57
CA SER A 176 -7.21 4.14 19.14
C SER A 176 -6.71 3.20 18.05
N VAL A 177 -5.69 2.40 18.38
CA VAL A 177 -5.25 1.26 17.59
C VAL A 177 -5.12 0.07 18.52
N GLY A 178 -5.45 -1.12 18.05
CA GLY A 178 -5.31 -2.33 18.83
C GLY A 178 -4.96 -3.54 17.98
N VAL A 179 -4.47 -4.57 18.67
CA VAL A 179 -4.18 -5.90 18.14
C VAL A 179 -5.43 -6.75 18.25
N ILE A 180 -5.82 -7.41 17.17
CA ILE A 180 -6.97 -8.30 17.11
C ILE A 180 -6.62 -9.54 16.27
N GLY A 181 -7.19 -10.70 16.57
CA GLY A 181 -6.94 -11.91 15.80
C GLY A 181 -6.96 -13.16 16.63
N SER A 182 -6.97 -14.34 16.00
CA SER A 182 -6.98 -15.62 16.68
C SER A 182 -5.78 -15.83 17.62
N ALA A 183 -4.68 -15.17 17.34
CA ALA A 183 -3.47 -15.17 18.18
C ALA A 183 -3.58 -14.25 19.40
N SER A 184 -4.45 -13.24 19.36
CA SER A 184 -4.63 -12.25 20.43
C SER A 184 -5.39 -12.83 21.62
N PRO A 185 -5.16 -12.36 22.85
CA PRO A 185 -5.88 -12.82 24.05
C PRO A 185 -7.41 -12.78 23.94
N ASN A 186 -7.95 -11.83 23.20
CA ASN A 186 -9.39 -11.64 23.03
C ASN A 186 -9.92 -12.26 21.72
N GLY A 187 -9.08 -12.96 20.96
CA GLY A 187 -9.44 -13.48 19.65
C GLY A 187 -9.88 -12.38 18.67
N TRP A 188 -10.89 -12.70 17.86
CA TRP A 188 -11.51 -11.74 16.94
C TRP A 188 -12.65 -10.91 17.57
N ASN A 189 -12.89 -11.04 18.88
CA ASN A 189 -14.03 -10.42 19.57
C ASN A 189 -13.77 -8.96 19.94
N SER A 190 -12.56 -8.64 20.42
CA SER A 190 -12.20 -7.28 20.80
C SER A 190 -10.71 -7.05 20.71
N ASP A 191 -10.32 -5.78 20.54
CA ASP A 191 -8.92 -5.37 20.47
C ASP A 191 -8.23 -5.48 21.83
N VAL A 192 -6.92 -5.75 21.79
CA VAL A 192 -6.01 -5.41 22.86
C VAL A 192 -5.37 -4.08 22.50
N ALA A 193 -5.66 -3.04 23.31
CA ALA A 193 -5.29 -1.66 22.97
C ALA A 193 -3.77 -1.45 22.96
N MET A 194 -3.31 -0.68 21.98
CA MET A 194 -1.95 -0.15 21.87
C MET A 194 -1.93 1.31 22.33
N THR A 195 -0.77 1.79 22.78
CA THR A 195 -0.56 3.18 23.17
C THR A 195 0.28 3.89 22.11
N TYR A 196 -0.06 5.13 21.75
CA TYR A 196 0.77 5.91 20.84
C TYR A 196 1.97 6.49 21.56
N ASN A 197 3.17 6.14 21.12
CA ASN A 197 4.44 6.68 21.60
C ASN A 197 4.87 7.83 20.66
N ALA A 198 4.64 9.06 21.09
CA ALA A 198 4.98 10.25 20.31
C ALA A 198 6.49 10.43 20.07
N ALA A 199 7.32 9.96 21.00
CA ALA A 199 8.79 10.05 20.86
C ALA A 199 9.31 9.10 19.76
N GLN A 200 8.76 7.89 19.70
CA GLN A 200 9.11 6.89 18.69
C GLN A 200 8.21 6.93 17.45
N LYS A 201 7.14 7.73 17.48
CA LYS A 201 6.17 7.88 16.38
C LYS A 201 5.53 6.55 15.96
N CYS A 202 5.23 5.69 16.92
CA CYS A 202 4.62 4.38 16.71
C CYS A 202 3.50 4.11 17.70
N TRP A 203 2.64 3.15 17.36
CA TRP A 203 1.73 2.52 18.31
C TRP A 203 2.43 1.32 18.93
N GLU A 204 2.39 1.18 20.24
CA GLU A 204 3.11 0.11 20.94
C GLU A 204 2.26 -0.59 21.99
N ILE A 205 2.60 -1.85 22.22
CA ILE A 205 2.10 -2.65 23.32
C ILE A 205 3.23 -3.54 23.82
N ASP A 206 3.45 -3.51 25.12
CA ASP A 206 4.47 -4.32 25.75
C ASP A 206 3.87 -5.56 26.42
N ASN A 207 4.66 -6.64 26.42
CA ASN A 207 4.37 -7.87 27.14
C ASN A 207 3.04 -8.56 26.75
N ILE A 208 2.56 -8.39 25.50
CA ILE A 208 1.38 -9.11 25.05
C ILE A 208 1.70 -10.60 24.85
N THR A 209 0.88 -11.46 25.42
CA THR A 209 0.98 -12.93 25.23
C THR A 209 0.12 -13.31 24.04
N LEU A 210 0.73 -13.88 23.01
CA LEU A 210 0.07 -14.37 21.80
C LEU A 210 0.10 -15.91 21.78
N THR A 211 -0.93 -16.51 21.20
CA THR A 211 -0.95 -17.93 20.80
C THR A 211 -0.51 -18.04 19.33
N THR A 212 -0.22 -19.24 18.86
CA THR A 212 -0.02 -19.47 17.42
C THR A 212 -1.33 -19.23 16.67
N GLY A 213 -1.30 -18.37 15.65
CA GLY A 213 -2.49 -17.99 14.90
C GLY A 213 -2.25 -16.74 14.06
N GLU A 214 -3.31 -16.00 13.84
CA GLU A 214 -3.33 -14.80 13.00
C GLU A 214 -3.63 -13.55 13.81
N LEU A 215 -3.08 -12.41 13.39
CA LEU A 215 -3.43 -11.10 13.91
C LEU A 215 -3.59 -10.06 12.82
N LYS A 216 -4.26 -8.99 13.16
CA LYS A 216 -4.33 -7.71 12.44
C LYS A 216 -4.24 -6.56 13.43
N PHE A 217 -4.05 -5.37 12.90
CA PHE A 217 -4.21 -4.12 13.62
C PHE A 217 -5.47 -3.43 13.12
N ARG A 218 -6.26 -2.84 14.00
CA ARG A 218 -7.38 -2.00 13.58
C ARG A 218 -7.51 -0.75 14.46
N ALA A 219 -8.10 0.30 13.89
CA ALA A 219 -8.36 1.54 14.61
C ALA A 219 -9.80 1.61 15.08
N ASN A 220 -10.03 2.37 16.16
CA ASN A 220 -11.34 2.77 16.66
C ASN A 220 -12.27 1.58 16.94
N SER A 221 -11.71 0.40 17.17
CA SER A 221 -12.44 -0.87 17.36
C SER A 221 -13.42 -1.19 16.22
N ASP A 222 -13.10 -0.73 15.00
CA ASP A 222 -13.93 -0.92 13.81
C ASP A 222 -13.08 -1.44 12.64
N TRP A 223 -13.73 -2.19 11.73
CA TRP A 223 -13.11 -2.73 10.52
C TRP A 223 -13.03 -1.73 9.36
N VAL A 224 -13.45 -0.48 9.54
CA VAL A 224 -13.27 0.59 8.55
C VAL A 224 -11.78 0.88 8.33
N LEU A 225 -11.01 0.94 9.41
CA LEU A 225 -9.56 1.16 9.36
C LEU A 225 -8.83 -0.03 9.98
N ASP A 226 -8.26 -0.88 9.15
CA ASP A 226 -7.48 -2.04 9.58
C ASP A 226 -6.26 -2.25 8.70
N TRP A 227 -5.24 -2.88 9.27
CA TRP A 227 -3.95 -3.13 8.61
C TRP A 227 -3.49 -4.56 8.88
N GLY A 228 -2.75 -5.09 7.90
CA GLY A 228 -2.13 -6.40 7.97
C GLY A 228 -1.10 -6.56 6.86
N GLY A 229 -0.80 -7.79 6.46
CA GLY A 229 0.18 -8.10 5.42
C GLY A 229 1.38 -8.86 5.98
N SER A 230 2.58 -8.30 5.87
CA SER A 230 3.80 -8.83 6.51
C SER A 230 4.39 -7.79 7.47
N LEU A 231 5.23 -8.23 8.41
CA LEU A 231 5.83 -7.32 9.40
C LEU A 231 6.63 -6.19 8.74
N ASP A 232 7.34 -6.49 7.65
CA ASP A 232 8.15 -5.50 6.92
C ASP A 232 7.33 -4.62 5.99
N ASN A 233 6.09 -5.01 5.68
CA ASN A 233 5.19 -4.28 4.79
C ASN A 233 3.75 -4.41 5.26
N ILE A 234 3.40 -3.58 6.22
CA ILE A 234 2.03 -3.44 6.72
C ILE A 234 1.26 -2.57 5.73
N THR A 235 0.13 -3.06 5.24
CA THR A 235 -0.71 -2.35 4.27
C THR A 235 -2.12 -2.12 4.80
N PHE A 236 -2.71 -1.02 4.38
CA PHE A 236 -4.12 -0.74 4.63
C PHE A 236 -4.99 -1.81 3.97
N LYS A 237 -5.93 -2.39 4.74
CA LYS A 237 -6.73 -3.55 4.31
C LYS A 237 -5.91 -4.79 3.92
N GLY A 238 -4.67 -4.91 4.36
CA GLY A 238 -3.82 -6.08 4.13
C GLY A 238 -4.35 -7.35 4.78
N GLY A 239 -3.84 -8.49 4.33
CA GLY A 239 -4.21 -9.81 4.85
C GLY A 239 -3.77 -10.02 6.30
N ASN A 240 -4.19 -11.12 6.91
CA ASN A 240 -3.81 -11.49 8.27
C ASN A 240 -2.30 -11.78 8.37
N ILE A 241 -1.71 -11.47 9.51
CA ILE A 241 -0.31 -11.73 9.84
C ILE A 241 -0.24 -13.01 10.65
N ASN A 242 0.51 -14.00 10.19
CA ASN A 242 0.74 -15.23 10.93
C ASN A 242 1.81 -15.01 12.02
N VAL A 243 1.54 -15.46 13.23
CA VAL A 243 2.45 -15.37 14.37
C VAL A 243 2.54 -16.70 15.12
N THR A 244 3.65 -16.90 15.80
CA THR A 244 3.87 -18.05 16.69
C THR A 244 3.56 -17.66 18.14
N ALA A 245 3.24 -18.66 18.98
CA ALA A 245 3.02 -18.43 20.40
C ALA A 245 4.26 -17.83 21.08
N GLY A 246 4.05 -16.86 21.96
CA GLY A 246 5.11 -16.17 22.69
C GLY A 246 4.62 -14.92 23.39
N LYS A 247 5.52 -14.31 24.14
CA LYS A 247 5.29 -12.99 24.75
C LYS A 247 6.08 -11.96 23.97
N TYR A 248 5.45 -10.86 23.58
CA TYR A 248 6.03 -9.91 22.63
C TYR A 248 5.89 -8.47 23.10
N ASN A 249 6.88 -7.64 22.75
CA ASN A 249 6.74 -6.21 22.60
C ASN A 249 6.50 -5.90 21.12
N ILE A 250 5.43 -5.19 20.82
CA ILE A 250 5.02 -4.89 19.43
C ILE A 250 5.04 -3.38 19.23
N LYS A 251 5.68 -2.93 18.13
CA LYS A 251 5.62 -1.54 17.67
C LYS A 251 5.14 -1.50 16.24
N LEU A 252 4.07 -0.77 16.02
CA LEU A 252 3.46 -0.56 14.71
C LEU A 252 3.71 0.88 14.24
N TYR A 253 4.41 1.02 13.13
CA TYR A 253 4.70 2.29 12.47
C TYR A 253 3.73 2.46 11.29
N LEU A 254 2.70 3.26 11.48
CA LEU A 254 1.74 3.60 10.43
C LEU A 254 2.21 4.87 9.70
N LEU A 255 2.53 4.74 8.42
CA LEU A 255 3.00 5.83 7.55
C LEU A 255 2.14 5.90 6.27
N CYS A 256 2.39 5.02 5.32
CA CYS A 256 1.59 4.79 4.13
C CYS A 256 1.82 3.36 3.66
N ASP A 257 1.04 2.86 2.73
CA ASP A 257 1.35 1.61 2.06
C ASP A 257 2.76 1.67 1.47
N THR A 258 3.52 0.61 1.53
CA THR A 258 4.95 0.51 1.16
C THR A 258 5.97 1.06 2.19
N LYS A 259 5.52 1.71 3.26
CA LYS A 259 6.40 2.26 4.32
C LYS A 259 5.97 1.90 5.73
N SER A 260 4.69 1.55 5.93
CA SER A 260 4.23 1.05 7.23
C SER A 260 4.81 -0.32 7.51
N HIS A 261 5.25 -0.53 8.76
CA HIS A 261 5.88 -1.77 9.21
C HIS A 261 5.61 -2.01 10.68
N CYS A 262 5.92 -3.23 11.12
CA CYS A 262 5.75 -3.64 12.50
C CYS A 262 7.02 -4.36 12.99
N THR A 263 7.44 -4.09 14.21
CA THR A 263 8.44 -4.90 14.90
C THR A 263 7.79 -5.72 16.00
N MET A 264 8.22 -6.96 16.15
CA MET A 264 7.77 -7.87 17.20
C MET A 264 9.01 -8.48 17.86
N GLU A 265 9.26 -8.09 19.11
CA GLU A 265 10.40 -8.56 19.89
C GLU A 265 9.92 -9.55 20.95
N ILE A 266 10.54 -10.74 21.00
CA ILE A 266 10.23 -11.75 22.01
C ILE A 266 10.74 -11.25 23.37
N VAL A 267 9.85 -11.31 24.34
CA VAL A 267 10.18 -11.05 25.74
C VAL A 267 10.56 -12.38 26.39
N PRO A 268 11.75 -12.49 27.00
CA PRO A 268 12.20 -13.72 27.66
C PRO A 268 11.30 -14.22 28.76
#